data_b7a3936f495d979938c79d1e1964e715
#
_entry.id   b7a3936f495d979938c79d1e1964e715
#
_cell.length_a   1.000
_cell.length_b   1.000
_cell.length_c   1.000
_cell.angle_alpha   90.00
_cell.angle_beta   90.00
_cell.angle_gamma   90.00
#
_symmetry.space_group_name_H-M   'P 1'
#
loop_
_entity.id
_entity.type
_entity.pdbx_description
1 polymer ?
#
loop_
_entity_poly.entity_id
_entity_poly.type
_entity_poly.pdbx_seq_one_letter_code
_entity_poly.pdbx_strand_id
1 'polypeptide(L)'
;MNYVELTVYTTHEAEELISSKLWEYTQYGVAVCDEHDVLELIEKRRNTWDYLEDGVTESLGSGVTLVKAYFDLSDADNKISAVTREFFAMRDNANGYLNFGTLETAKRIVDGDDWIEIWRKHYKPMKIGGIVVCPEWVDYERSDGEKVVKIDSNMAFGTGEHETTSMCIEFLSNYVKNDYSVIDVGTGSGILGISSVLLGAKKAVMTDIDVVAVETAKRNAKLNGVENNCLITLDNLLSGQDAVGDIVVANITADILCVLAPSMKKHVKKGTLLILSGILKEKAEMVIETYSNLGYKVVNLKNKGEWVALVMETL
;
A
#
# COMPACT_ATOMS: atom_id res chain seq x y z
N MET A 1 18.81 -4.28 15.13
CA MET A 1 18.47 -5.74 15.03
C MET A 1 18.99 -6.22 13.69
N ASN A 2 19.80 -7.28 13.64
CA ASN A 2 20.42 -7.71 12.39
C ASN A 2 19.51 -8.66 11.63
N TYR A 3 19.45 -8.50 10.31
CA TYR A 3 18.69 -9.32 9.37
C TYR A 3 19.63 -9.95 8.33
N VAL A 4 19.16 -11.00 7.67
CA VAL A 4 19.80 -11.53 6.48
C VAL A 4 19.06 -10.97 5.26
N GLU A 5 19.74 -10.18 4.44
CA GLU A 5 19.27 -9.80 3.12
C GLU A 5 19.61 -10.94 2.15
N LEU A 6 18.60 -11.45 1.48
CA LEU A 6 18.74 -12.32 0.32
C LEU A 6 18.54 -11.48 -0.94
N THR A 7 19.49 -11.51 -1.86
CA THR A 7 19.36 -10.96 -3.22
C THR A 7 19.23 -12.12 -4.20
N VAL A 8 18.21 -12.11 -5.04
CA VAL A 8 17.98 -13.10 -6.12
C VAL A 8 18.20 -12.40 -7.46
N TYR A 9 19.04 -12.98 -8.31
CA TYR A 9 19.30 -12.49 -9.67
C TYR A 9 18.33 -13.18 -10.64
N THR A 10 17.44 -12.43 -11.22
CA THR A 10 16.39 -12.93 -12.12
C THR A 10 16.26 -12.02 -13.36
N THR A 11 15.15 -12.12 -14.08
CA THR A 11 14.81 -11.25 -15.21
C THR A 11 13.54 -10.49 -14.93
N HIS A 12 13.27 -9.44 -15.68
CA HIS A 12 12.01 -8.68 -15.60
C HIS A 12 10.77 -9.57 -15.81
N GLU A 13 10.86 -10.58 -16.70
CA GLU A 13 9.75 -11.51 -16.95
C GLU A 13 9.37 -12.38 -15.73
N ALA A 14 10.34 -12.71 -14.88
CA ALA A 14 10.12 -13.62 -13.74
C ALA A 14 10.06 -12.88 -12.38
N GLU A 15 10.31 -11.57 -12.34
CA GLU A 15 10.42 -10.80 -11.09
C GLU A 15 9.16 -10.90 -10.23
N GLU A 16 7.97 -10.80 -10.85
CA GLU A 16 6.70 -10.85 -10.13
C GLU A 16 6.48 -12.21 -9.47
N LEU A 17 6.83 -13.30 -10.17
CA LEU A 17 6.74 -14.66 -9.62
C LEU A 17 7.72 -14.88 -8.48
N ILE A 18 8.96 -14.40 -8.63
CA ILE A 18 9.99 -14.49 -7.60
C ILE A 18 9.61 -13.64 -6.39
N SER A 19 9.13 -12.42 -6.60
CA SER A 19 8.67 -11.53 -5.54
C SER A 19 7.49 -12.11 -4.78
N SER A 20 6.47 -12.58 -5.49
CA SER A 20 5.30 -13.25 -4.89
C SER A 20 5.70 -14.44 -4.04
N LYS A 21 6.63 -15.25 -4.53
CA LYS A 21 7.12 -16.41 -3.77
C LYS A 21 7.91 -16.00 -2.53
N LEU A 22 8.73 -14.96 -2.60
CA LEU A 22 9.46 -14.45 -1.45
C LEU A 22 8.53 -13.91 -0.36
N TRP A 23 7.42 -13.27 -0.73
CA TRP A 23 6.41 -12.80 0.23
C TRP A 23 5.81 -13.92 1.10
N GLU A 24 5.77 -15.16 0.62
CA GLU A 24 5.31 -16.32 1.42
C GLU A 24 6.28 -16.69 2.56
N TYR A 25 7.56 -16.26 2.46
CA TYR A 25 8.65 -16.66 3.36
C TYR A 25 9.14 -15.53 4.27
N THR A 26 8.88 -14.26 3.90
CA THR A 26 9.31 -13.11 4.68
C THR A 26 8.14 -12.26 5.15
N GLN A 27 8.32 -11.63 6.32
CA GLN A 27 7.40 -10.63 6.85
C GLN A 27 7.99 -9.19 6.79
N TYR A 28 9.23 -9.06 6.30
CA TYR A 28 9.98 -7.78 6.31
C TYR A 28 9.97 -7.04 4.98
N GLY A 29 9.28 -7.58 3.99
CA GLY A 29 9.15 -6.95 2.68
C GLY A 29 10.05 -7.53 1.61
N VAL A 30 9.68 -7.24 0.37
CA VAL A 30 10.41 -7.60 -0.85
C VAL A 30 10.63 -6.32 -1.64
N ALA A 31 11.86 -6.08 -2.09
CA ALA A 31 12.23 -4.95 -2.93
C ALA A 31 12.71 -5.47 -4.30
N VAL A 32 12.23 -4.84 -5.35
CA VAL A 32 12.67 -5.12 -6.73
C VAL A 32 13.51 -3.95 -7.21
N CYS A 33 14.64 -4.24 -7.82
CA CYS A 33 15.52 -3.26 -8.45
C CYS A 33 15.84 -3.77 -9.85
N ASP A 34 15.31 -3.14 -10.89
CA ASP A 34 15.66 -3.45 -12.24
C ASP A 34 16.41 -2.28 -12.91
N GLU A 35 17.09 -2.58 -14.02
CA GLU A 35 17.88 -1.59 -14.76
C GLU A 35 17.00 -0.47 -15.32
N HIS A 36 15.76 -0.78 -15.69
CA HIS A 36 14.82 0.17 -16.27
C HIS A 36 14.33 1.17 -15.21
N ASP A 37 14.01 0.68 -14.00
CA ASP A 37 13.59 1.53 -12.88
C ASP A 37 14.70 2.48 -12.47
N VAL A 38 15.95 2.00 -12.46
CA VAL A 38 17.14 2.82 -12.16
C VAL A 38 17.36 3.86 -13.25
N LEU A 39 17.25 3.51 -14.52
CA LEU A 39 17.42 4.44 -15.64
C LEU A 39 16.27 5.47 -15.70
N GLU A 40 15.03 5.04 -15.48
CA GLU A 40 13.86 5.94 -15.43
C GLU A 40 13.95 6.92 -14.27
N LEU A 41 14.44 6.46 -13.11
CA LEU A 41 14.71 7.31 -11.94
C LEU A 41 15.83 8.32 -12.23
N ILE A 42 16.89 7.92 -12.93
CA ILE A 42 17.99 8.82 -13.34
C ILE A 42 17.49 9.87 -14.35
N GLU A 43 16.70 9.48 -15.35
CA GLU A 43 16.14 10.41 -16.33
C GLU A 43 15.14 11.40 -15.73
N LYS A 44 14.24 10.93 -14.86
CA LYS A 44 13.24 11.78 -14.20
C LYS A 44 13.86 12.72 -13.14
N ARG A 45 15.04 12.41 -12.60
CA ARG A 45 15.60 13.09 -11.43
C ARG A 45 17.03 13.65 -11.62
N ARG A 46 17.41 14.04 -12.82
CA ARG A 46 18.74 14.65 -13.14
C ARG A 46 19.15 15.83 -12.24
N ASN A 47 18.31 16.30 -11.31
CA ASN A 47 18.57 17.47 -10.46
C ASN A 47 18.50 17.23 -8.94
N THR A 48 18.34 16.02 -8.40
CA THR A 48 18.09 15.85 -6.95
C THR A 48 18.71 14.63 -6.25
N TRP A 49 19.59 13.84 -6.87
CA TRP A 49 20.16 12.65 -6.21
C TRP A 49 21.69 12.66 -6.16
N ASP A 50 22.19 12.96 -4.97
CA ASP A 50 23.63 12.84 -4.64
C ASP A 50 24.02 11.48 -4.03
N TYR A 51 23.15 10.47 -3.99
CA TYR A 51 23.43 9.18 -3.37
C TYR A 51 22.77 8.01 -4.12
N LEU A 52 23.32 7.66 -5.28
CA LEU A 52 23.39 6.27 -5.71
C LEU A 52 24.80 5.79 -5.29
N GLU A 53 24.86 4.76 -4.43
CA GLU A 53 26.16 4.12 -4.16
C GLU A 53 26.80 3.75 -5.51
N ASP A 54 28.05 4.19 -5.71
CA ASP A 54 28.88 3.97 -6.92
C ASP A 54 29.19 2.49 -7.20
N GLY A 55 28.23 1.60 -7.10
CA GLY A 55 28.37 0.16 -7.33
C GLY A 55 27.12 -0.51 -7.85
N VAL A 56 25.95 0.14 -7.77
CA VAL A 56 24.69 -0.49 -8.17
C VAL A 56 24.56 -0.57 -9.69
N THR A 57 25.04 0.44 -10.42
CA THR A 57 25.01 0.50 -11.88
C THR A 57 26.08 -0.36 -12.57
N GLU A 58 27.22 -0.61 -11.93
CA GLU A 58 28.28 -1.43 -12.51
C GLU A 58 28.06 -2.94 -12.35
N SER A 59 27.20 -3.37 -11.41
CA SER A 59 26.92 -4.78 -11.14
C SER A 59 25.69 -5.35 -11.87
N LEU A 60 24.85 -4.49 -12.47
CA LEU A 60 23.68 -4.91 -13.24
C LEU A 60 24.11 -5.11 -14.71
N GLY A 61 24.31 -6.37 -15.10
CA GLY A 61 24.37 -6.73 -16.53
C GLY A 61 23.03 -6.45 -17.19
N SER A 62 23.06 -6.03 -18.47
CA SER A 62 21.84 -5.74 -19.24
C SER A 62 20.81 -6.87 -19.16
N GLY A 63 19.59 -6.55 -18.70
CA GLY A 63 18.47 -7.49 -18.58
C GLY A 63 18.40 -8.30 -17.28
N VAL A 64 19.17 -7.93 -16.25
CA VAL A 64 19.12 -8.59 -14.93
C VAL A 64 18.27 -7.74 -13.98
N THR A 65 17.32 -8.38 -13.33
CA THR A 65 16.51 -7.80 -12.24
C THR A 65 16.95 -8.40 -10.91
N LEU A 66 17.09 -7.56 -9.88
CA LEU A 66 17.41 -7.99 -8.53
C LEU A 66 16.14 -7.97 -7.68
N VAL A 67 15.82 -9.11 -7.07
CA VAL A 67 14.75 -9.19 -6.07
C VAL A 67 15.37 -9.44 -4.70
N LYS A 68 15.10 -8.56 -3.75
CA LYS A 68 15.67 -8.61 -2.40
C LYS A 68 14.59 -8.92 -1.39
N ALA A 69 14.90 -9.77 -0.42
CA ALA A 69 14.04 -10.07 0.72
C ALA A 69 14.84 -10.15 2.02
N TYR A 70 14.20 -9.87 3.14
CA TYR A 70 14.85 -9.79 4.45
C TYR A 70 14.29 -10.86 5.39
N PHE A 71 15.17 -11.50 6.17
CA PHE A 71 14.84 -12.61 7.05
C PHE A 71 15.45 -12.42 8.42
N ASP A 72 14.81 -12.96 9.46
CA ASP A 72 15.42 -13.06 10.78
C ASP A 72 16.66 -13.95 10.74
N LEU A 73 17.71 -13.53 11.45
CA LEU A 73 18.93 -14.34 11.60
C LEU A 73 18.66 -15.75 12.12
N SER A 74 17.63 -15.92 12.96
CA SER A 74 17.33 -17.19 13.63
C SER A 74 16.83 -18.29 12.69
N ASP A 75 16.16 -17.94 11.58
CA ASP A 75 15.52 -18.89 10.68
C ASP A 75 15.86 -18.67 9.19
N ALA A 76 16.66 -17.63 8.90
CA ALA A 76 17.04 -17.23 7.55
C ALA A 76 17.54 -18.38 6.68
N ASP A 77 18.50 -19.18 7.17
CA ASP A 77 19.10 -20.24 6.36
C ASP A 77 18.10 -21.32 5.95
N ASN A 78 17.17 -21.65 6.83
CA ASN A 78 16.12 -22.63 6.55
C ASN A 78 15.12 -22.10 5.50
N LYS A 79 14.62 -20.88 5.70
CA LYS A 79 13.68 -20.21 4.80
C LYS A 79 14.28 -19.95 3.43
N ILE A 80 15.51 -19.43 3.38
CA ILE A 80 16.22 -19.14 2.14
C ILE A 80 16.49 -20.44 1.36
N SER A 81 16.91 -21.49 2.04
CA SER A 81 17.13 -22.81 1.39
C SER A 81 15.83 -23.40 0.87
N ALA A 82 14.70 -23.19 1.54
CA ALA A 82 13.39 -23.66 1.10
C ALA A 82 12.92 -22.89 -0.14
N VAL A 83 12.89 -21.55 -0.08
CA VAL A 83 12.42 -20.71 -1.19
C VAL A 83 13.30 -20.84 -2.43
N THR A 84 14.62 -20.97 -2.26
CA THR A 84 15.55 -21.17 -3.38
C THR A 84 15.24 -22.47 -4.14
N ARG A 85 14.90 -23.54 -3.44
CA ARG A 85 14.45 -24.80 -4.08
C ARG A 85 13.17 -24.61 -4.88
N GLU A 86 12.24 -23.80 -4.38
CA GLU A 86 11.00 -23.49 -5.10
C GLU A 86 11.26 -22.67 -6.35
N PHE A 87 12.20 -21.75 -6.36
CA PHE A 87 12.57 -20.99 -7.56
C PHE A 87 13.05 -21.94 -8.68
N PHE A 88 13.91 -22.88 -8.37
CA PHE A 88 14.35 -23.85 -9.36
C PHE A 88 13.22 -24.78 -9.82
N ALA A 89 12.32 -25.18 -8.92
CA ALA A 89 11.14 -25.97 -9.29
C ALA A 89 10.18 -25.16 -10.19
N MET A 90 9.98 -23.88 -9.93
CA MET A 90 9.17 -22.99 -10.79
C MET A 90 9.79 -22.86 -12.17
N ARG A 91 11.09 -22.63 -12.27
CA ARG A 91 11.82 -22.58 -13.55
C ARG A 91 11.67 -23.88 -14.33
N ASP A 92 11.87 -25.01 -13.67
CA ASP A 92 11.82 -26.34 -14.31
C ASP A 92 10.38 -26.66 -14.79
N ASN A 93 9.36 -26.26 -14.03
CA ASN A 93 7.94 -26.40 -14.40
C ASN A 93 7.53 -25.48 -15.55
N ALA A 94 8.18 -24.34 -15.70
CA ALA A 94 7.91 -23.41 -16.80
C ALA A 94 8.38 -23.92 -18.17
N ASN A 95 9.14 -25.02 -18.23
CA ASN A 95 9.56 -25.69 -19.48
C ASN A 95 10.12 -24.74 -20.54
N GLY A 96 10.77 -23.65 -20.13
CA GLY A 96 11.36 -22.65 -21.03
C GLY A 96 10.37 -21.62 -21.59
N TYR A 97 9.10 -21.62 -21.19
CA TYR A 97 8.14 -20.59 -21.57
C TYR A 97 8.39 -19.22 -20.92
N LEU A 98 9.15 -19.21 -19.81
CA LEU A 98 9.51 -18.01 -19.07
C LEU A 98 11.00 -18.05 -18.76
N ASN A 99 11.68 -16.93 -18.97
CA ASN A 99 13.09 -16.79 -18.65
C ASN A 99 13.26 -16.35 -17.20
N PHE A 100 13.79 -17.21 -16.35
CA PHE A 100 14.07 -16.93 -14.94
C PHE A 100 15.47 -16.33 -14.69
N GLY A 101 16.31 -16.18 -15.70
CA GLY A 101 17.71 -15.79 -15.53
C GLY A 101 18.53 -16.88 -14.82
N THR A 102 19.56 -16.43 -14.10
CA THR A 102 20.49 -17.37 -13.42
C THR A 102 19.89 -17.96 -12.14
N LEU A 103 19.00 -17.25 -11.46
CA LEU A 103 18.52 -17.54 -10.10
C LEU A 103 19.66 -17.68 -9.07
N GLU A 104 20.81 -17.07 -9.38
CA GLU A 104 21.88 -16.93 -8.39
C GLU A 104 21.39 -16.16 -7.18
N THR A 105 21.89 -16.50 -6.02
CA THR A 105 21.52 -15.82 -4.78
C THR A 105 22.74 -15.32 -4.03
N ALA A 106 22.66 -14.13 -3.52
CA ALA A 106 23.64 -13.56 -2.59
C ALA A 106 23.00 -13.33 -1.22
N LYS A 107 23.78 -13.51 -0.16
CA LYS A 107 23.35 -13.25 1.21
C LYS A 107 24.30 -12.26 1.85
N ARG A 108 23.76 -11.29 2.59
CA ARG A 108 24.55 -10.45 3.48
C ARG A 108 23.81 -10.23 4.80
N ILE A 109 24.54 -10.04 5.88
CA ILE A 109 23.96 -9.59 7.14
C ILE A 109 23.88 -8.07 7.05
N VAL A 110 22.70 -7.53 7.26
CA VAL A 110 22.43 -6.09 7.29
C VAL A 110 21.99 -5.71 8.70
N ASP A 111 22.48 -4.60 9.18
CA ASP A 111 21.95 -4.01 10.40
C ASP A 111 20.60 -3.36 10.07
N GLY A 112 19.55 -3.86 10.70
CA GLY A 112 18.21 -3.34 10.47
C GLY A 112 18.06 -1.88 10.90
N ASP A 113 18.88 -1.44 11.84
CA ASP A 113 18.87 -0.05 12.28
C ASP A 113 19.45 0.85 11.18
N ASP A 114 20.49 0.42 10.46
CA ASP A 114 21.06 1.17 9.32
C ASP A 114 20.06 1.28 8.16
N TRP A 115 19.37 0.18 7.81
CA TRP A 115 18.40 0.20 6.72
C TRP A 115 17.15 1.03 7.07
N ILE A 116 16.62 0.85 8.28
CA ILE A 116 15.50 1.66 8.81
C ILE A 116 15.92 3.13 8.90
N GLU A 117 17.17 3.42 9.32
CA GLU A 117 17.68 4.79 9.35
C GLU A 117 17.86 5.40 7.97
N ILE A 118 18.39 4.66 6.99
CA ILE A 118 18.52 5.12 5.61
C ILE A 118 17.13 5.41 5.02
N TRP A 119 16.19 4.48 5.17
CA TRP A 119 14.82 4.66 4.74
C TRP A 119 14.14 5.85 5.46
N ARG A 120 14.31 5.96 6.78
CA ARG A 120 13.83 7.09 7.58
C ARG A 120 14.38 8.44 7.13
N LYS A 121 15.65 8.52 6.75
CA LYS A 121 16.29 9.77 6.28
C LYS A 121 15.74 10.25 4.93
N HIS A 122 15.24 9.35 4.09
CA HIS A 122 14.74 9.68 2.76
C HIS A 122 13.23 9.97 2.73
N TYR A 123 12.51 9.58 3.77
CA TYR A 123 11.07 9.78 3.85
C TYR A 123 10.75 11.23 4.26
N LYS A 124 10.16 11.99 3.33
CA LYS A 124 9.76 13.39 3.57
C LYS A 124 8.26 13.50 3.73
N PRO A 125 7.77 14.42 4.58
CA PRO A 125 6.36 14.74 4.65
C PRO A 125 5.81 15.11 3.27
N MET A 126 4.68 14.52 2.89
CA MET A 126 4.07 14.73 1.57
C MET A 126 2.72 15.42 1.72
N LYS A 127 2.52 16.48 0.95
CA LYS A 127 1.23 17.14 0.87
C LYS A 127 0.35 16.48 -0.18
N ILE A 128 -0.77 15.93 0.27
CA ILE A 128 -1.74 15.24 -0.58
C ILE A 128 -3.12 15.86 -0.32
N GLY A 129 -3.67 16.57 -1.31
CA GLY A 129 -4.93 17.28 -1.14
C GLY A 129 -4.87 18.28 0.02
N GLY A 130 -5.78 18.14 0.98
CA GLY A 130 -5.87 18.99 2.19
C GLY A 130 -5.10 18.47 3.39
N ILE A 131 -4.26 17.43 3.25
CA ILE A 131 -3.54 16.76 4.33
C ILE A 131 -2.04 16.72 4.02
N VAL A 132 -1.21 16.83 5.05
CA VAL A 132 0.20 16.45 5.03
C VAL A 132 0.32 15.07 5.68
N VAL A 133 0.79 14.09 4.92
CA VAL A 133 1.16 12.77 5.43
C VAL A 133 2.58 12.85 5.94
N CYS A 134 2.79 12.55 7.21
CA CYS A 134 4.06 12.68 7.88
C CYS A 134 4.37 11.38 8.64
N PRO A 135 5.54 10.76 8.44
CA PRO A 135 5.97 9.65 9.28
C PRO A 135 6.07 10.07 10.75
N GLU A 136 5.81 9.14 11.67
CA GLU A 136 5.87 9.38 13.11
C GLU A 136 7.24 9.93 13.57
N TRP A 137 8.34 9.42 12.99
CA TRP A 137 9.72 9.76 13.37
C TRP A 137 10.23 11.08 12.76
N VAL A 138 9.44 11.75 11.91
CA VAL A 138 9.82 13.03 11.32
C VAL A 138 9.31 14.16 12.20
N ASP A 139 10.25 14.98 12.67
CA ASP A 139 9.90 16.22 13.34
C ASP A 139 9.42 17.24 12.31
N TYR A 140 8.11 17.43 12.22
CA TYR A 140 7.47 18.29 11.27
C TYR A 140 6.82 19.48 11.96
N GLU A 141 7.33 20.68 11.66
CA GLU A 141 6.72 21.93 12.15
C GLU A 141 5.46 22.24 11.34
N ARG A 142 4.32 22.04 11.97
CA ARG A 142 2.99 22.27 11.38
C ARG A 142 2.73 23.76 11.20
N SER A 143 2.35 24.16 9.98
CA SER A 143 1.86 25.52 9.70
C SER A 143 0.42 25.72 10.25
N ASP A 144 0.04 26.98 10.51
CA ASP A 144 -1.31 27.32 10.99
C ASP A 144 -2.40 26.81 10.02
N GLY A 145 -3.35 26.07 10.58
CA GLY A 145 -4.48 25.52 9.82
C GLY A 145 -4.16 24.27 9.01
N GLU A 146 -2.90 23.82 8.97
CA GLU A 146 -2.50 22.62 8.25
C GLU A 146 -2.96 21.36 8.97
N LYS A 147 -3.49 20.40 8.22
CA LYS A 147 -3.93 19.10 8.73
C LYS A 147 -2.84 18.08 8.47
N VAL A 148 -2.27 17.57 9.54
CA VAL A 148 -1.16 16.60 9.45
C VAL A 148 -1.62 15.26 9.97
N VAL A 149 -1.49 14.22 9.18
CA VAL A 149 -1.65 12.83 9.61
C VAL A 149 -0.29 12.22 9.85
N LYS A 150 -0.01 11.81 11.08
CA LYS A 150 1.19 11.06 11.45
C LYS A 150 0.93 9.58 11.30
N ILE A 151 1.81 8.86 10.62
CA ILE A 151 1.68 7.43 10.38
C ILE A 151 2.94 6.71 10.84
N ASP A 152 2.74 5.74 11.73
CA ASP A 152 3.67 4.65 11.98
C ASP A 152 3.39 3.54 10.97
N SER A 153 4.30 3.36 10.03
CA SER A 153 4.14 2.41 8.92
C SER A 153 4.87 1.09 9.17
N ASN A 154 5.22 0.79 10.43
CA ASN A 154 6.15 -0.28 10.78
C ASN A 154 5.85 -1.65 10.17
N MET A 155 4.64 -1.96 9.70
CA MET A 155 4.31 -3.26 9.09
C MET A 155 2.98 -3.28 8.32
N ALA A 156 2.23 -2.15 8.24
CA ALA A 156 0.94 -2.14 7.55
C ALA A 156 1.03 -1.37 6.23
N PHE A 157 0.31 -1.85 5.23
CA PHE A 157 0.12 -1.17 3.95
C PHE A 157 -0.52 0.21 4.16
N GLY A 158 -0.11 1.21 3.37
CA GLY A 158 -0.72 2.55 3.40
C GLY A 158 0.20 3.62 4.03
N THR A 159 1.40 3.81 3.46
CA THR A 159 2.32 4.90 3.84
C THR A 159 1.91 6.26 3.27
N GLY A 160 0.93 6.29 2.37
CA GLY A 160 0.52 7.50 1.63
C GLY A 160 1.29 7.73 0.33
N GLU A 161 2.46 7.10 0.13
CA GLU A 161 3.26 7.24 -1.10
C GLU A 161 2.63 6.57 -2.30
N HIS A 162 1.93 5.46 -2.07
CA HIS A 162 1.31 4.71 -3.16
C HIS A 162 0.22 5.54 -3.85
N GLU A 163 0.16 5.45 -5.18
CA GLU A 163 -0.77 6.20 -6.02
C GLU A 163 -2.22 6.02 -5.58
N THR A 164 -2.62 4.80 -5.22
CA THR A 164 -3.99 4.48 -4.81
C THR A 164 -4.38 5.19 -3.52
N THR A 165 -3.49 5.22 -2.53
CA THR A 165 -3.71 5.91 -1.25
C THR A 165 -3.78 7.41 -1.45
N SER A 166 -2.86 7.97 -2.27
CA SER A 166 -2.86 9.40 -2.56
C SER A 166 -4.14 9.85 -3.26
N MET A 167 -4.67 9.08 -4.22
CA MET A 167 -5.94 9.39 -4.89
C MET A 167 -7.12 9.34 -3.91
N CYS A 168 -7.17 8.38 -2.99
CA CYS A 168 -8.19 8.33 -1.95
C CYS A 168 -8.16 9.57 -1.03
N ILE A 169 -6.97 9.98 -0.57
CA ILE A 169 -6.82 11.18 0.29
C ILE A 169 -7.26 12.45 -0.46
N GLU A 170 -6.93 12.57 -1.75
CA GLU A 170 -7.38 13.69 -2.57
C GLU A 170 -8.91 13.73 -2.69
N PHE A 171 -9.56 12.57 -2.91
CA PHE A 171 -11.01 12.49 -2.93
C PHE A 171 -11.62 12.79 -1.55
N LEU A 172 -11.09 12.23 -0.47
CA LEU A 172 -11.54 12.55 0.88
C LEU A 172 -11.42 14.05 1.16
N SER A 173 -10.33 14.70 0.73
CA SER A 173 -10.14 16.15 0.88
C SER A 173 -11.20 16.97 0.16
N ASN A 174 -11.73 16.48 -0.96
CA ASN A 174 -12.73 17.16 -1.75
C ASN A 174 -14.17 16.91 -1.28
N TYR A 175 -14.44 15.72 -0.70
CA TYR A 175 -15.81 15.27 -0.45
C TYR A 175 -16.18 15.19 1.03
N VAL A 176 -15.21 15.07 1.96
CA VAL A 176 -15.53 15.07 3.40
C VAL A 176 -16.07 16.43 3.83
N LYS A 177 -17.17 16.40 4.55
CA LYS A 177 -17.77 17.58 5.19
C LYS A 177 -17.84 17.37 6.70
N ASN A 178 -18.01 18.48 7.42
CA ASN A 178 -18.24 18.43 8.86
C ASN A 178 -19.46 17.54 9.16
N ASP A 179 -19.39 16.82 10.27
CA ASP A 179 -20.41 15.88 10.75
C ASP A 179 -20.62 14.62 9.92
N TYR A 180 -19.88 14.40 8.82
CA TYR A 180 -19.95 13.16 8.05
C TYR A 180 -19.48 11.95 8.86
N SER A 181 -20.14 10.81 8.63
CA SER A 181 -19.69 9.49 9.05
C SER A 181 -18.98 8.81 7.89
N VAL A 182 -17.75 8.38 8.11
CA VAL A 182 -16.94 7.66 7.10
C VAL A 182 -16.79 6.21 7.50
N ILE A 183 -16.85 5.30 6.53
CA ILE A 183 -16.52 3.88 6.70
C ILE A 183 -15.27 3.62 5.87
N ASP A 184 -14.24 3.02 6.48
CA ASP A 184 -12.98 2.65 5.84
C ASP A 184 -12.83 1.13 5.85
N VAL A 185 -12.88 0.52 4.67
CA VAL A 185 -12.88 -0.94 4.49
C VAL A 185 -11.52 -1.40 4.00
N GLY A 186 -10.89 -2.30 4.74
CA GLY A 186 -9.49 -2.68 4.52
C GLY A 186 -8.57 -1.52 4.93
N THR A 187 -8.68 -1.10 6.19
CA THR A 187 -8.11 0.15 6.67
C THR A 187 -6.57 0.16 6.73
N GLY A 188 -5.93 -1.01 6.82
CA GLY A 188 -4.48 -1.14 6.89
C GLY A 188 -3.88 -0.31 8.03
N SER A 189 -3.04 0.66 7.69
CA SER A 189 -2.44 1.61 8.65
C SER A 189 -3.45 2.55 9.33
N GLY A 190 -4.68 2.62 8.84
CA GLY A 190 -5.69 3.57 9.29
C GLY A 190 -5.65 4.92 8.59
N ILE A 191 -4.75 5.11 7.64
CA ILE A 191 -4.49 6.42 7.04
C ILE A 191 -5.73 7.09 6.47
N LEU A 192 -6.63 6.36 5.78
CA LEU A 192 -7.80 6.94 5.14
C LEU A 192 -8.88 7.34 6.16
N GLY A 193 -9.19 6.45 7.10
CA GLY A 193 -10.13 6.73 8.18
C GLY A 193 -9.68 7.89 9.06
N ILE A 194 -8.41 7.89 9.50
CA ILE A 194 -7.80 8.96 10.30
C ILE A 194 -7.79 10.28 9.53
N SER A 195 -7.38 10.25 8.26
CA SER A 195 -7.41 11.44 7.39
C SER A 195 -8.80 12.02 7.27
N SER A 196 -9.84 11.18 7.16
CA SER A 196 -11.21 11.64 7.07
C SER A 196 -11.66 12.41 8.32
N VAL A 197 -11.27 11.94 9.52
CA VAL A 197 -11.56 12.63 10.78
C VAL A 197 -10.81 13.95 10.85
N LEU A 198 -9.54 13.97 10.50
CA LEU A 198 -8.74 15.22 10.46
C LEU A 198 -9.29 16.22 9.43
N LEU A 199 -9.91 15.75 8.34
CA LEU A 199 -10.59 16.59 7.35
C LEU A 199 -11.90 17.18 7.86
N GLY A 200 -12.49 16.64 8.92
CA GLY A 200 -13.69 17.16 9.57
C GLY A 200 -14.83 16.16 9.72
N ALA A 201 -14.62 14.88 9.33
CA ALA A 201 -15.61 13.85 9.62
C ALA A 201 -15.82 13.70 11.13
N LYS A 202 -17.07 13.51 11.53
CA LYS A 202 -17.43 13.35 12.95
C LYS A 202 -16.90 12.04 13.51
N LYS A 203 -16.92 10.99 12.70
CA LYS A 203 -16.45 9.65 13.08
C LYS A 203 -16.02 8.84 11.86
N ALA A 204 -15.12 7.90 12.08
CA ALA A 204 -14.73 6.86 11.13
C ALA A 204 -14.99 5.47 11.74
N VAL A 205 -15.65 4.58 10.99
CA VAL A 205 -15.72 3.14 11.28
C VAL A 205 -14.72 2.47 10.35
N MET A 206 -13.74 1.80 10.92
CA MET A 206 -12.59 1.29 10.22
C MET A 206 -12.47 -0.21 10.45
N THR A 207 -12.38 -0.98 9.38
CA THR A 207 -12.36 -2.43 9.48
C THR A 207 -11.22 -3.03 8.68
N ASP A 208 -10.64 -4.09 9.20
CA ASP A 208 -9.65 -4.91 8.49
C ASP A 208 -9.79 -6.37 8.91
N ILE A 209 -9.38 -7.29 8.02
CA ILE A 209 -9.34 -8.73 8.31
C ILE A 209 -8.07 -9.14 9.04
N ASP A 210 -7.02 -8.30 8.98
CA ASP A 210 -5.74 -8.52 9.62
C ASP A 210 -5.69 -7.88 11.02
N VAL A 211 -5.41 -8.69 12.02
CA VAL A 211 -5.21 -8.24 13.41
C VAL A 211 -4.07 -7.21 13.51
N VAL A 212 -3.00 -7.39 12.74
CA VAL A 212 -1.84 -6.47 12.77
C VAL A 212 -2.24 -5.11 12.20
N ALA A 213 -3.02 -5.07 11.13
CA ALA A 213 -3.57 -3.84 10.57
C ALA A 213 -4.48 -3.12 11.59
N VAL A 214 -5.38 -3.84 12.24
CA VAL A 214 -6.27 -3.28 13.28
C VAL A 214 -5.49 -2.64 14.42
N GLU A 215 -4.48 -3.32 14.95
CA GLU A 215 -3.63 -2.79 16.02
C GLU A 215 -2.79 -1.59 15.57
N THR A 216 -2.30 -1.61 14.34
CA THR A 216 -1.56 -0.48 13.73
C THR A 216 -2.48 0.73 13.56
N ALA A 217 -3.68 0.54 13.02
CA ALA A 217 -4.67 1.61 12.88
C ALA A 217 -5.05 2.24 14.24
N LYS A 218 -5.20 1.44 15.29
CA LYS A 218 -5.46 1.94 16.65
C LYS A 218 -4.30 2.78 17.19
N ARG A 219 -3.06 2.34 17.00
CA ARG A 219 -1.87 3.13 17.38
C ARG A 219 -1.82 4.45 16.62
N ASN A 220 -2.05 4.42 15.31
CA ASN A 220 -2.05 5.61 14.49
C ASN A 220 -3.21 6.56 14.84
N ALA A 221 -4.40 6.06 15.13
CA ALA A 221 -5.50 6.89 15.61
C ALA A 221 -5.14 7.62 16.92
N LYS A 222 -4.51 6.93 17.87
CA LYS A 222 -4.02 7.51 19.11
C LYS A 222 -2.89 8.51 18.88
N LEU A 223 -1.96 8.21 17.97
CA LEU A 223 -0.85 9.11 17.59
C LEU A 223 -1.37 10.45 17.05
N ASN A 224 -2.51 10.44 16.38
CA ASN A 224 -3.16 11.61 15.81
C ASN A 224 -4.21 12.26 16.74
N GLY A 225 -4.45 11.70 17.93
CA GLY A 225 -5.41 12.22 18.91
C GLY A 225 -6.88 12.11 18.43
N VAL A 226 -7.19 11.15 17.56
CA VAL A 226 -8.53 10.93 16.99
C VAL A 226 -9.14 9.58 17.37
N GLU A 227 -8.56 8.87 18.31
CA GLU A 227 -9.00 7.54 18.76
C GLU A 227 -10.45 7.52 19.22
N ASN A 228 -10.95 8.61 19.81
CA ASN A 228 -12.34 8.73 20.26
C ASN A 228 -13.34 8.91 19.10
N ASN A 229 -12.83 9.25 17.91
CA ASN A 229 -13.63 9.43 16.69
C ASN A 229 -13.52 8.22 15.75
N CYS A 230 -12.64 7.25 16.05
CA CYS A 230 -12.37 6.08 15.23
C CYS A 230 -12.85 4.80 15.94
N LEU A 231 -13.84 4.11 15.37
CA LEU A 231 -14.21 2.75 15.76
C LEU A 231 -13.46 1.77 14.87
N ILE A 232 -12.45 1.09 15.42
CA ILE A 232 -11.55 0.21 14.66
C ILE A 232 -11.76 -1.22 15.11
N THR A 233 -12.17 -2.09 14.18
CA THR A 233 -12.56 -3.47 14.49
C THR A 233 -11.99 -4.47 13.48
N LEU A 234 -11.72 -5.68 13.97
CA LEU A 234 -11.42 -6.84 13.14
C LEU A 234 -12.72 -7.30 12.49
N ASP A 235 -12.81 -7.25 11.17
CA ASP A 235 -14.00 -7.63 10.42
C ASP A 235 -13.67 -7.99 8.97
N ASN A 236 -14.46 -8.87 8.40
CA ASN A 236 -14.37 -9.25 7.00
C ASN A 236 -15.43 -8.52 6.18
N LEU A 237 -15.04 -7.49 5.42
CA LEU A 237 -15.87 -6.76 4.46
C LEU A 237 -17.21 -6.28 5.06
N LEU A 238 -17.17 -5.71 6.26
CA LEU A 238 -18.33 -5.17 6.99
C LEU A 238 -19.35 -6.20 7.45
N SER A 239 -19.02 -7.49 7.48
CA SER A 239 -19.98 -8.56 7.81
C SER A 239 -20.57 -8.44 9.24
N GLY A 240 -19.81 -7.88 10.17
CA GLY A 240 -20.18 -7.64 11.57
C GLY A 240 -20.61 -6.20 11.87
N GLN A 241 -20.78 -5.33 10.87
CA GLN A 241 -21.07 -3.91 11.06
C GLN A 241 -22.51 -3.56 10.67
N ASP A 242 -23.12 -2.66 11.47
CA ASP A 242 -24.41 -2.03 11.14
C ASP A 242 -24.26 -0.53 10.82
N ALA A 243 -23.02 -0.06 10.66
CA ALA A 243 -22.74 1.34 10.41
C ALA A 243 -23.25 1.79 9.02
N VAL A 244 -23.82 3.00 8.96
CA VAL A 244 -24.18 3.67 7.71
C VAL A 244 -23.32 4.93 7.57
N GLY A 245 -22.65 5.07 6.41
CA GLY A 245 -21.73 6.17 6.11
C GLY A 245 -22.33 7.21 5.16
N ASP A 246 -21.84 8.44 5.26
CA ASP A 246 -21.97 9.46 4.22
C ASP A 246 -20.93 9.25 3.12
N ILE A 247 -19.77 8.68 3.50
CA ILE A 247 -18.72 8.21 2.60
C ILE A 247 -18.32 6.80 3.02
N VAL A 248 -18.14 5.90 2.05
CA VAL A 248 -17.43 4.63 2.23
C VAL A 248 -16.19 4.68 1.37
N VAL A 249 -15.02 4.49 1.98
CA VAL A 249 -13.74 4.39 1.26
C VAL A 249 -13.20 2.97 1.36
N ALA A 250 -12.70 2.43 0.26
CA ALA A 250 -12.05 1.13 0.19
C ALA A 250 -10.88 1.20 -0.80
N ASN A 251 -9.67 0.97 -0.29
CA ASN A 251 -8.45 0.87 -1.09
C ASN A 251 -7.94 -0.57 -1.06
N ILE A 252 -8.63 -1.44 -1.77
CA ILE A 252 -8.41 -2.89 -1.82
C ILE A 252 -8.47 -3.36 -3.28
N THR A 253 -8.07 -4.59 -3.55
CA THR A 253 -8.03 -5.08 -4.94
C THR A 253 -9.41 -5.12 -5.61
N ALA A 254 -9.44 -4.95 -6.93
CA ALA A 254 -10.66 -4.90 -7.73
C ALA A 254 -11.58 -6.11 -7.51
N ASP A 255 -11.00 -7.32 -7.41
CA ASP A 255 -11.76 -8.55 -7.19
C ASP A 255 -12.49 -8.53 -5.84
N ILE A 256 -11.82 -8.05 -4.79
CA ILE A 256 -12.40 -7.92 -3.45
C ILE A 256 -13.45 -6.79 -3.42
N LEU A 257 -13.25 -5.69 -4.16
CA LEU A 257 -14.27 -4.65 -4.32
C LEU A 257 -15.56 -5.23 -4.92
N CYS A 258 -15.47 -6.11 -5.91
CA CYS A 258 -16.64 -6.77 -6.50
C CYS A 258 -17.32 -7.71 -5.49
N VAL A 259 -16.57 -8.40 -4.64
CA VAL A 259 -17.14 -9.23 -3.56
C VAL A 259 -17.84 -8.37 -2.50
N LEU A 260 -17.29 -7.20 -2.18
CA LEU A 260 -17.85 -6.25 -1.23
C LEU A 260 -19.16 -5.61 -1.72
N ALA A 261 -19.31 -5.38 -3.02
CA ALA A 261 -20.38 -4.60 -3.62
C ALA A 261 -21.81 -4.98 -3.17
N PRO A 262 -22.22 -6.27 -3.11
CA PRO A 262 -23.57 -6.63 -2.66
C PRO A 262 -23.89 -6.23 -1.22
N SER A 263 -22.90 -6.26 -0.32
CA SER A 263 -23.08 -5.92 1.09
C SER A 263 -23.26 -4.43 1.32
N MET A 264 -22.78 -3.59 0.39
CA MET A 264 -22.81 -2.12 0.50
C MET A 264 -24.19 -1.53 0.77
N LYS A 265 -25.26 -2.15 0.28
CA LYS A 265 -26.64 -1.65 0.47
C LYS A 265 -27.03 -1.42 1.93
N LYS A 266 -26.45 -2.15 2.86
CA LYS A 266 -26.71 -2.00 4.30
C LYS A 266 -25.97 -0.82 4.93
N HIS A 267 -24.92 -0.34 4.27
CA HIS A 267 -23.98 0.62 4.82
C HIS A 267 -24.10 2.00 4.17
N VAL A 268 -25.02 2.17 3.24
CA VAL A 268 -25.21 3.40 2.47
C VAL A 268 -26.65 3.92 2.60
N LYS A 269 -26.80 5.20 2.38
CA LYS A 269 -28.07 5.92 2.22
C LYS A 269 -28.05 6.69 0.91
N LYS A 270 -29.18 7.24 0.48
CA LYS A 270 -29.24 8.08 -0.72
C LYS A 270 -28.21 9.22 -0.65
N GLY A 271 -27.40 9.36 -1.69
CA GLY A 271 -26.35 10.36 -1.77
C GLY A 271 -25.05 9.98 -1.05
N THR A 272 -24.91 8.76 -0.51
CA THR A 272 -23.62 8.25 -0.01
C THR A 272 -22.64 8.14 -1.16
N LEU A 273 -21.40 8.57 -0.94
CA LEU A 273 -20.31 8.45 -1.87
C LEU A 273 -19.46 7.22 -1.54
N LEU A 274 -19.15 6.43 -2.55
CA LEU A 274 -18.19 5.33 -2.48
C LEU A 274 -16.87 5.80 -3.13
N ILE A 275 -15.77 5.79 -2.39
CA ILE A 275 -14.42 6.05 -2.90
C ILE A 275 -13.71 4.70 -2.98
N LEU A 276 -13.54 4.20 -4.20
CA LEU A 276 -13.00 2.87 -4.48
C LEU A 276 -11.65 3.01 -5.18
N SER A 277 -10.61 2.37 -4.68
CA SER A 277 -9.25 2.40 -5.21
C SER A 277 -8.54 1.05 -5.01
N GLY A 278 -7.28 0.93 -5.46
CA GLY A 278 -6.60 -0.36 -5.56
C GLY A 278 -6.99 -1.12 -6.83
N ILE A 279 -7.42 -0.37 -7.85
CA ILE A 279 -7.97 -0.91 -9.10
C ILE A 279 -6.93 -0.69 -10.21
N LEU A 280 -6.44 -1.76 -10.82
CA LEU A 280 -5.66 -1.66 -12.05
C LEU A 280 -6.56 -1.19 -13.21
N LYS A 281 -6.02 -0.41 -14.14
CA LYS A 281 -6.77 0.16 -15.28
C LYS A 281 -7.58 -0.88 -16.05
N GLU A 282 -7.01 -2.04 -16.29
CA GLU A 282 -7.63 -3.16 -17.00
C GLU A 282 -8.84 -3.76 -16.26
N LYS A 283 -8.92 -3.61 -14.92
CA LYS A 283 -10.02 -4.08 -14.08
C LYS A 283 -11.06 -2.99 -13.76
N ALA A 284 -10.84 -1.75 -14.18
CA ALA A 284 -11.71 -0.63 -13.82
C ALA A 284 -13.15 -0.82 -14.34
N GLU A 285 -13.30 -1.29 -15.58
CA GLU A 285 -14.62 -1.51 -16.20
C GLU A 285 -15.43 -2.56 -15.43
N MET A 286 -14.80 -3.66 -15.02
CA MET A 286 -15.42 -4.71 -14.21
C MET A 286 -16.00 -4.16 -12.88
N VAL A 287 -15.24 -3.30 -12.19
CA VAL A 287 -15.70 -2.67 -10.95
C VAL A 287 -16.85 -1.71 -11.22
N ILE A 288 -16.73 -0.86 -12.26
CA ILE A 288 -17.78 0.09 -12.66
C ILE A 288 -19.08 -0.64 -12.97
N GLU A 289 -19.04 -1.69 -13.79
CA GLU A 289 -20.22 -2.47 -14.14
C GLU A 289 -20.85 -3.14 -12.91
N THR A 290 -20.04 -3.75 -12.05
CA THR A 290 -20.52 -4.41 -10.83
C THR A 290 -21.31 -3.46 -9.95
N TYR A 291 -20.77 -2.28 -9.67
CA TYR A 291 -21.44 -1.29 -8.82
C TYR A 291 -22.62 -0.61 -9.54
N SER A 292 -22.51 -0.33 -10.85
CA SER A 292 -23.59 0.28 -11.63
C SER A 292 -24.83 -0.62 -11.68
N ASN A 293 -24.67 -1.93 -11.80
CA ASN A 293 -25.76 -2.91 -11.74
C ASN A 293 -26.46 -2.96 -10.38
N LEU A 294 -25.84 -2.42 -9.32
CA LEU A 294 -26.40 -2.32 -7.97
C LEU A 294 -27.03 -0.96 -7.67
N GLY A 295 -27.05 -0.03 -8.66
CA GLY A 295 -27.68 1.27 -8.54
C GLY A 295 -26.74 2.39 -8.09
N TYR A 296 -25.43 2.24 -8.33
CA TYR A 296 -24.45 3.32 -8.12
C TYR A 296 -24.07 3.94 -9.47
N LYS A 297 -23.78 5.24 -9.49
CA LYS A 297 -23.29 5.94 -10.69
C LYS A 297 -21.90 6.52 -10.43
N VAL A 298 -21.03 6.46 -11.43
CA VAL A 298 -19.72 7.13 -11.39
C VAL A 298 -19.95 8.64 -11.42
N VAL A 299 -19.38 9.35 -10.44
CA VAL A 299 -19.41 10.82 -10.36
C VAL A 299 -18.03 11.43 -10.54
N ASN A 300 -16.97 10.65 -10.29
CA ASN A 300 -15.59 11.08 -10.53
C ASN A 300 -14.70 9.86 -10.79
N LEU A 301 -13.63 10.06 -11.56
CA LEU A 301 -12.63 9.05 -11.85
C LEU A 301 -11.26 9.72 -11.93
N LYS A 302 -10.24 9.08 -11.35
CA LYS A 302 -8.85 9.53 -11.38
C LYS A 302 -7.93 8.39 -11.74
N ASN A 303 -6.94 8.68 -12.58
CA ASN A 303 -5.87 7.74 -12.96
C ASN A 303 -4.53 8.27 -12.47
N LYS A 304 -3.70 7.39 -11.95
CA LYS A 304 -2.31 7.69 -11.61
C LYS A 304 -1.45 6.44 -11.84
N GLY A 305 -0.44 6.55 -12.72
CA GLY A 305 0.29 5.37 -13.16
C GLY A 305 -0.67 4.33 -13.78
N GLU A 306 -0.61 3.10 -13.34
CA GLU A 306 -1.48 1.99 -13.76
C GLU A 306 -2.77 1.88 -12.94
N TRP A 307 -2.95 2.74 -11.94
CA TRP A 307 -4.02 2.67 -10.98
C TRP A 307 -5.17 3.60 -11.29
N VAL A 308 -6.36 3.17 -10.90
CA VAL A 308 -7.62 3.92 -11.01
C VAL A 308 -8.24 4.06 -9.64
N ALA A 309 -8.79 5.24 -9.37
CA ALA A 309 -9.68 5.47 -8.25
C ALA A 309 -11.01 6.06 -8.75
N LEU A 310 -12.11 5.60 -8.19
CA LEU A 310 -13.47 5.94 -8.56
C LEU A 310 -14.18 6.63 -7.39
N VAL A 311 -15.04 7.59 -7.70
CA VAL A 311 -16.08 8.04 -6.79
C VAL A 311 -17.41 7.67 -7.41
N MET A 312 -18.21 6.90 -6.69
CA MET A 312 -19.55 6.50 -7.10
C MET A 312 -20.58 6.98 -6.08
N GLU A 313 -21.77 7.33 -6.54
CA GLU A 313 -22.87 7.83 -5.70
C GLU A 313 -24.06 6.86 -5.76
N THR A 314 -24.72 6.66 -4.63
CA THR A 314 -25.99 5.93 -4.56
C THR A 314 -27.12 6.77 -5.17
N LEU A 315 -27.93 6.15 -6.06
CA LEU A 315 -29.09 6.78 -6.69
C LEU A 315 -30.30 6.89 -5.75
#